data_b85df8c58f1ae5849b2f4abc0ef6246d
#
_entry.id   b85df8c58f1ae5849b2f4abc0ef6246d
#
_cell.length_a   1.000
_cell.length_b   1.000
_cell.length_c   1.000
_cell.angle_alpha   90.00
_cell.angle_beta   90.00
_cell.angle_gamma   90.00
#
_symmetry.space_group_name_H-M   'P 1'
#
loop_
_entity.id
_entity.type
_entity.pdbx_description
1 polymer ?
#
loop_
_entity_poly.entity_id
_entity_poly.type
_entity_poly.pdbx_seq_one_letter_code
_entity_poly.pdbx_strand_id
1 'polypeptide(L)'
;MDAKQTRQGVLLALAAYFIWGIAPAYFKLIYYVPADEILTHRVIWSFFFMVVLMSICRQWSYLKTLIQTPQKIFMLAVSAVLIGGNWLLFIWAVNNHHMLEASLGYFINPLVNIVLGMIFLGERFRRMQWLAVILAICGVLVQLWTFGSLPIIALGLAFTFAFYGLVRKKIAVEAQTGMLIETMWLLPVAAIYLFAIADSSTSHMGQNPMSLNLLLIAAGIVTTVPLLCFTAAATRLRLSTLGFFQYIGPTLMFLLAVTFYGEKPGADKMVTFAFIWVALAIFVMDAIYTQRRKS
;
A
#
# COMPACT_ATOMS: atom_id res chain seq x y z
N MET A 1 -17.00 14.19 -10.41
CA MET A 1 -17.13 13.08 -9.43
C MET A 1 -18.26 13.45 -8.49
N ASP A 2 -19.16 12.53 -8.22
CA ASP A 2 -20.26 12.73 -7.28
C ASP A 2 -19.71 12.86 -5.85
N ALA A 3 -20.28 13.75 -5.03
CA ALA A 3 -19.85 14.00 -3.64
C ALA A 3 -19.88 12.72 -2.78
N LYS A 4 -20.85 11.83 -3.03
CA LYS A 4 -20.97 10.53 -2.38
C LYS A 4 -19.78 9.62 -2.70
N GLN A 5 -19.37 9.54 -3.97
CA GLN A 5 -18.23 8.75 -4.41
C GLN A 5 -16.92 9.27 -3.83
N THR A 6 -16.74 10.58 -3.78
CA THR A 6 -15.56 11.20 -3.17
C THR A 6 -15.49 10.90 -1.67
N ARG A 7 -16.61 11.03 -0.93
CA ARG A 7 -16.66 10.70 0.50
C ARG A 7 -16.31 9.23 0.76
N GLN A 8 -16.87 8.30 -0.02
CA GLN A 8 -16.54 6.88 0.08
C GLN A 8 -15.05 6.63 -0.20
N GLY A 9 -14.50 7.25 -1.24
CA GLY A 9 -13.08 7.14 -1.57
C GLY A 9 -12.18 7.61 -0.43
N VAL A 10 -12.52 8.74 0.22
CA VAL A 10 -11.77 9.25 1.38
C VAL A 10 -11.82 8.27 2.55
N LEU A 11 -13.00 7.75 2.90
CA LEU A 11 -13.13 6.78 3.99
C LEU A 11 -12.34 5.50 3.74
N LEU A 12 -12.35 5.01 2.49
CA LEU A 12 -11.59 3.83 2.07
C LEU A 12 -10.07 4.08 2.12
N ALA A 13 -9.61 5.26 1.68
CA ALA A 13 -8.19 5.63 1.77
C ALA A 13 -7.74 5.73 3.24
N LEU A 14 -8.55 6.37 4.09
CA LEU A 14 -8.27 6.46 5.53
C LEU A 14 -8.20 5.07 6.16
N ALA A 15 -9.14 4.18 5.84
CA ALA A 15 -9.14 2.80 6.34
C ALA A 15 -7.88 2.04 5.90
N ALA A 16 -7.50 2.13 4.62
CA ALA A 16 -6.31 1.46 4.09
C ALA A 16 -5.04 1.90 4.84
N TYR A 17 -4.82 3.20 4.91
CA TYR A 17 -3.58 3.73 5.50
C TYR A 17 -3.55 3.63 7.03
N PHE A 18 -4.72 3.64 7.69
CA PHE A 18 -4.80 3.35 9.11
C PHE A 18 -4.40 1.90 9.42
N ILE A 19 -4.94 0.94 8.66
CA ILE A 19 -4.61 -0.48 8.83
C ILE A 19 -3.11 -0.71 8.55
N TRP A 20 -2.56 -0.15 7.48
CA TRP A 20 -1.14 -0.25 7.20
C TRP A 20 -0.26 0.46 8.24
N GLY A 21 -0.74 1.55 8.83
CA GLY A 21 -0.02 2.27 9.89
C GLY A 21 0.11 1.46 11.18
N ILE A 22 -0.86 0.60 11.49
CA ILE A 22 -0.82 -0.27 12.68
C ILE A 22 -0.33 -1.70 12.37
N ALA A 23 -0.23 -2.08 11.10
CA ALA A 23 0.21 -3.41 10.68
C ALA A 23 1.57 -3.85 11.26
N PRO A 24 2.56 -2.96 11.50
CA PRO A 24 3.80 -3.34 12.18
C PRO A 24 3.59 -4.00 13.54
N ALA A 25 2.57 -3.60 14.28
CA ALA A 25 2.23 -4.24 15.57
C ALA A 25 1.83 -5.71 15.38
N TYR A 26 1.09 -6.03 14.31
CA TYR A 26 0.76 -7.41 13.96
C TYR A 26 2.01 -8.19 13.53
N PHE A 27 2.83 -7.65 12.63
CA PHE A 27 4.04 -8.34 12.16
C PHE A 27 5.06 -8.59 13.28
N LYS A 28 5.05 -7.78 14.33
CA LYS A 28 5.87 -8.00 15.52
C LYS A 28 5.49 -9.28 16.28
N LEU A 29 4.25 -9.77 16.14
CA LEU A 29 3.83 -11.04 16.77
C LEU A 29 4.43 -12.26 16.07
N ILE A 30 4.82 -12.14 14.80
CA ILE A 30 5.40 -13.21 13.98
C ILE A 30 6.83 -12.89 13.50
N TYR A 31 7.56 -12.06 14.25
CA TYR A 31 8.91 -11.57 13.87
C TYR A 31 9.94 -12.68 13.69
N TYR A 32 9.71 -13.84 14.31
CA TYR A 32 10.59 -15.01 14.24
C TYR A 32 10.35 -15.88 12.99
N VAL A 33 9.28 -15.63 12.23
CA VAL A 33 9.02 -16.30 10.94
C VAL A 33 9.82 -15.57 9.85
N PRO A 34 10.51 -16.30 8.95
CA PRO A 34 11.18 -15.67 7.82
C PRO A 34 10.23 -14.80 6.99
N ALA A 35 10.72 -13.63 6.58
CA ALA A 35 9.89 -12.64 5.90
C ALA A 35 9.35 -13.12 4.55
N ASP A 36 10.10 -13.95 3.83
CA ASP A 36 9.72 -14.60 2.58
C ASP A 36 8.59 -15.62 2.78
N GLU A 37 8.60 -16.38 3.90
CA GLU A 37 7.48 -17.25 4.25
C GLU A 37 6.23 -16.47 4.63
N ILE A 38 6.37 -15.37 5.38
CA ILE A 38 5.25 -14.46 5.65
C ILE A 38 4.65 -13.97 4.34
N LEU A 39 5.48 -13.59 3.35
CA LEU A 39 4.99 -13.15 2.04
C LEU A 39 4.18 -14.23 1.34
N THR A 40 4.68 -15.44 1.31
CA THR A 40 3.96 -16.57 0.67
C THR A 40 2.63 -16.84 1.33
N HIS A 41 2.57 -16.86 2.66
CA HIS A 41 1.32 -16.98 3.41
C HIS A 41 0.37 -15.80 3.13
N ARG A 42 0.88 -14.56 3.03
CA ARG A 42 0.08 -13.40 2.63
C ARG A 42 -0.59 -13.61 1.28
N VAL A 43 0.12 -14.10 0.27
CA VAL A 43 -0.44 -14.35 -1.07
C VAL A 43 -1.47 -15.49 -1.05
N ILE A 44 -1.10 -16.65 -0.47
CA ILE A 44 -1.95 -17.85 -0.46
C ILE A 44 -3.26 -17.56 0.29
N TRP A 45 -3.18 -17.03 1.50
CA TRP A 45 -4.37 -16.76 2.31
C TRP A 45 -5.19 -15.57 1.82
N SER A 46 -4.55 -14.60 1.12
CA SER A 46 -5.27 -13.56 0.38
C SER A 46 -6.15 -14.16 -0.71
N PHE A 47 -5.63 -15.12 -1.48
CA PHE A 47 -6.41 -15.79 -2.51
C PHE A 47 -7.64 -16.50 -1.93
N PHE A 48 -7.46 -17.32 -0.89
CA PHE A 48 -8.59 -18.00 -0.25
C PHE A 48 -9.59 -17.04 0.38
N PHE A 49 -9.11 -15.99 1.04
CA PHE A 49 -9.97 -14.93 1.57
C PHE A 49 -10.78 -14.26 0.45
N MET A 50 -10.17 -13.97 -0.70
CA MET A 50 -10.86 -13.39 -1.85
C MET A 50 -11.90 -14.34 -2.45
N VAL A 51 -11.64 -15.64 -2.53
CA VAL A 51 -12.62 -16.64 -2.97
C VAL A 51 -13.86 -16.62 -2.05
N VAL A 52 -13.65 -16.62 -0.74
CA VAL A 52 -14.74 -16.54 0.24
C VAL A 52 -15.51 -15.22 0.10
N LEU A 53 -14.81 -14.09 0.01
CA LEU A 53 -15.42 -12.77 -0.12
C LEU A 53 -16.25 -12.65 -1.40
N MET A 54 -15.74 -13.12 -2.54
CA MET A 54 -16.45 -13.13 -3.83
C MET A 54 -17.71 -14.00 -3.77
N SER A 55 -17.65 -15.12 -3.04
CA SER A 55 -18.80 -16.01 -2.84
C SER A 55 -19.89 -15.35 -2.00
N ILE A 56 -19.51 -14.70 -0.89
CA ILE A 56 -20.43 -13.97 -0.02
C ILE A 56 -21.07 -12.80 -0.78
N CYS A 57 -20.27 -12.02 -1.52
CA CYS A 57 -20.74 -10.86 -2.29
C CYS A 57 -21.42 -11.22 -3.61
N ARG A 58 -21.46 -12.51 -3.98
CA ARG A 58 -22.07 -13.03 -5.22
C ARG A 58 -21.56 -12.35 -6.50
N GLN A 59 -20.28 -12.02 -6.56
CA GLN A 59 -19.67 -11.28 -7.68
C GLN A 59 -19.07 -12.17 -8.78
N TRP A 60 -19.33 -13.46 -8.77
CA TRP A 60 -18.80 -14.41 -9.77
C TRP A 60 -19.29 -14.13 -11.20
N SER A 61 -20.49 -13.55 -11.37
CA SER A 61 -21.01 -13.13 -12.68
C SER A 61 -20.16 -12.04 -13.31
N TYR A 62 -19.71 -11.07 -12.51
CA TYR A 62 -18.81 -10.01 -12.98
C TYR A 62 -17.44 -10.57 -13.37
N LEU A 63 -16.90 -11.53 -12.63
CA LEU A 63 -15.67 -12.23 -12.98
C LEU A 63 -15.79 -12.93 -14.35
N LYS A 64 -16.90 -13.64 -14.62
CA LYS A 64 -17.13 -14.29 -15.90
C LYS A 64 -17.11 -13.30 -17.06
N THR A 65 -17.72 -12.13 -16.90
CA THR A 65 -17.68 -11.06 -17.89
C THR A 65 -16.29 -10.49 -18.07
N LEU A 66 -15.54 -10.31 -16.98
CA LEU A 66 -14.19 -9.75 -17.02
C LEU A 66 -13.19 -10.67 -17.74
N ILE A 67 -13.30 -12.00 -17.55
CA ILE A 67 -12.46 -13.00 -18.22
C ILE A 67 -12.60 -12.92 -19.75
N GLN A 68 -13.74 -12.47 -20.26
CA GLN A 68 -13.96 -12.25 -21.71
C GLN A 68 -13.24 -10.99 -22.24
N THR A 69 -12.59 -10.22 -21.38
CA THR A 69 -11.86 -9.01 -21.76
C THR A 69 -10.35 -9.23 -21.55
N PRO A 70 -9.64 -9.84 -22.52
CA PRO A 70 -8.25 -10.26 -22.36
C PRO A 70 -7.30 -9.11 -22.04
N GLN A 71 -7.58 -7.91 -22.56
CA GLN A 71 -6.80 -6.71 -22.27
C GLN A 71 -6.83 -6.35 -20.79
N LYS A 72 -7.99 -6.44 -20.13
CA LYS A 72 -8.10 -6.15 -18.68
C LYS A 72 -7.40 -7.23 -17.85
N ILE A 73 -7.51 -8.49 -18.24
CA ILE A 73 -6.81 -9.61 -17.60
C ILE A 73 -5.29 -9.43 -17.70
N PHE A 74 -4.78 -9.07 -18.88
CA PHE A 74 -3.36 -8.76 -19.06
C PHE A 74 -2.90 -7.58 -18.19
N MET A 75 -3.68 -6.50 -18.14
CA MET A 75 -3.35 -5.35 -17.28
C MET A 75 -3.40 -5.72 -15.79
N LEU A 76 -4.26 -6.64 -15.37
CA LEU A 76 -4.28 -7.17 -14.01
C LEU A 76 -3.07 -8.09 -13.74
N ALA A 77 -2.56 -8.81 -14.74
CA ALA A 77 -1.28 -9.50 -14.61
C ALA A 77 -0.11 -8.52 -14.41
N VAL A 78 -0.09 -7.40 -15.15
CA VAL A 78 0.90 -6.33 -14.95
C VAL A 78 0.79 -5.75 -13.54
N SER A 79 -0.43 -5.47 -13.05
CA SER A 79 -0.60 -4.97 -11.67
C SER A 79 -0.18 -6.01 -10.62
N ALA A 80 -0.42 -7.30 -10.86
CA ALA A 80 0.04 -8.39 -10.00
C ALA A 80 1.58 -8.44 -9.92
N VAL A 81 2.26 -8.31 -11.05
CA VAL A 81 3.73 -8.25 -11.10
C VAL A 81 4.26 -7.02 -10.35
N LEU A 82 3.62 -5.86 -10.51
CA LEU A 82 4.01 -4.63 -9.82
C LEU A 82 3.88 -4.77 -8.30
N ILE A 83 2.76 -5.28 -7.81
CA ILE A 83 2.53 -5.42 -6.36
C ILE A 83 3.35 -6.58 -5.78
N GLY A 84 3.44 -7.70 -6.48
CA GLY A 84 4.26 -8.85 -6.08
C GLY A 84 5.75 -8.50 -6.06
N GLY A 85 6.24 -7.81 -7.09
CA GLY A 85 7.61 -7.29 -7.15
C GLY A 85 7.91 -6.26 -6.07
N ASN A 86 6.95 -5.38 -5.76
CA ASN A 86 7.06 -4.45 -4.65
C ASN A 86 7.22 -5.18 -3.31
N TRP A 87 6.41 -6.18 -3.04
CA TRP A 87 6.51 -6.98 -1.82
C TRP A 87 7.81 -7.77 -1.75
N LEU A 88 8.23 -8.37 -2.88
CA LEU A 88 9.50 -9.08 -2.94
C LEU A 88 10.68 -8.16 -2.67
N LEU A 89 10.70 -6.98 -3.28
CA LEU A 89 11.74 -5.97 -3.06
C LEU A 89 11.76 -5.51 -1.60
N PHE A 90 10.60 -5.29 -0.99
CA PHE A 90 10.49 -4.93 0.42
C PHE A 90 11.10 -6.02 1.32
N ILE A 91 10.73 -7.28 1.08
CA ILE A 91 11.24 -8.42 1.86
C ILE A 91 12.74 -8.60 1.67
N TRP A 92 13.21 -8.49 0.42
CA TRP A 92 14.64 -8.51 0.15
C TRP A 92 15.38 -7.41 0.94
N ALA A 93 14.83 -6.20 0.98
CA ALA A 93 15.40 -5.09 1.72
C ALA A 93 15.46 -5.38 3.24
N VAL A 94 14.40 -5.96 3.79
CA VAL A 94 14.34 -6.37 5.21
C VAL A 94 15.43 -7.41 5.52
N ASN A 95 15.55 -8.45 4.70
CA ASN A 95 16.49 -9.55 4.91
C ASN A 95 17.96 -9.16 4.70
N ASN A 96 18.21 -8.10 3.93
CA ASN A 96 19.56 -7.61 3.64
C ASN A 96 19.91 -6.32 4.40
N HIS A 97 19.24 -6.03 5.49
CA HIS A 97 19.50 -4.87 6.36
C HIS A 97 19.31 -3.48 5.71
N HIS A 98 18.48 -3.38 4.66
CA HIS A 98 18.12 -2.13 3.98
C HIS A 98 16.79 -1.53 4.46
N MET A 99 16.42 -1.76 5.73
CA MET A 99 15.15 -1.28 6.31
C MET A 99 14.99 0.24 6.25
N LEU A 100 16.08 0.99 6.49
CA LEU A 100 16.04 2.46 6.43
C LEU A 100 15.71 2.93 5.01
N GLU A 101 16.32 2.32 4.01
CA GLU A 101 16.08 2.66 2.62
C GLU A 101 14.65 2.27 2.20
N ALA A 102 14.16 1.10 2.62
CA ALA A 102 12.78 0.69 2.38
C ALA A 102 11.78 1.67 3.03
N SER A 103 12.04 2.12 4.25
CA SER A 103 11.18 3.10 4.94
C SER A 103 11.13 4.45 4.22
N LEU A 104 12.25 4.87 3.60
CA LEU A 104 12.30 6.10 2.80
C LEU A 104 11.36 6.04 1.60
N GLY A 105 11.12 4.86 1.04
CA GLY A 105 10.14 4.65 -0.03
C GLY A 105 8.73 5.11 0.34
N TYR A 106 8.32 4.99 1.59
CA TYR A 106 7.02 5.47 2.07
C TYR A 106 6.88 7.00 2.04
N PHE A 107 8.00 7.73 2.15
CA PHE A 107 7.99 9.19 2.02
C PHE A 107 8.05 9.65 0.56
N ILE A 108 8.73 8.90 -0.31
CA ILE A 108 8.88 9.21 -1.74
C ILE A 108 7.61 8.84 -2.50
N ASN A 109 6.96 7.74 -2.18
CA ASN A 109 5.81 7.21 -2.92
C ASN A 109 4.66 8.21 -3.11
N PRO A 110 4.23 9.00 -2.10
CA PRO A 110 3.22 10.03 -2.30
C PRO A 110 3.57 11.05 -3.38
N LEU A 111 4.82 11.46 -3.46
CA LEU A 111 5.29 12.40 -4.48
C LEU A 111 5.27 11.77 -5.87
N VAL A 112 5.65 10.49 -5.98
CA VAL A 112 5.54 9.74 -7.25
C VAL A 112 4.08 9.65 -7.69
N ASN A 113 3.14 9.36 -6.79
CA ASN A 113 1.70 9.36 -7.09
C ASN A 113 1.21 10.71 -7.61
N ILE A 114 1.70 11.82 -7.04
CA ILE A 114 1.39 13.18 -7.49
C ILE A 114 1.89 13.38 -8.93
N VAL A 115 3.14 13.04 -9.20
CA VAL A 115 3.76 13.18 -10.53
C VAL A 115 3.04 12.30 -11.56
N LEU A 116 2.75 11.04 -11.24
CA LEU A 116 2.00 10.15 -12.13
C LEU A 116 0.58 10.65 -12.40
N GLY A 117 -0.09 11.21 -11.38
CA GLY A 117 -1.40 11.84 -11.53
C GLY A 117 -1.36 13.03 -12.50
N MET A 118 -0.33 13.87 -12.42
CA MET A 118 -0.15 14.99 -13.36
C MET A 118 0.13 14.52 -14.79
N ILE A 119 1.07 13.59 -14.96
CA ILE A 119 1.54 13.18 -16.30
C ILE A 119 0.50 12.31 -17.00
N PHE A 120 -0.02 11.27 -16.33
CA PHE A 120 -0.84 10.25 -16.97
C PHE A 120 -2.35 10.46 -16.86
N LEU A 121 -2.79 11.28 -15.89
CA LEU A 121 -4.20 11.53 -15.63
C LEU A 121 -4.59 13.00 -15.84
N GLY A 122 -3.63 13.86 -16.19
CA GLY A 122 -3.87 15.29 -16.40
C GLY A 122 -4.36 16.02 -15.14
N GLU A 123 -4.00 15.51 -13.94
CA GLU A 123 -4.38 16.15 -12.70
C GLU A 123 -3.69 17.51 -12.54
N ARG A 124 -4.46 18.53 -12.21
CA ARG A 124 -3.95 19.90 -12.00
C ARG A 124 -4.18 20.32 -10.56
N PHE A 125 -3.23 21.08 -10.04
CA PHE A 125 -3.24 21.56 -8.66
C PHE A 125 -3.60 23.02 -8.58
N ARG A 126 -4.34 23.38 -7.52
CA ARG A 126 -4.57 24.77 -7.10
C ARG A 126 -3.34 25.30 -6.36
N ARG A 127 -3.25 26.61 -6.19
CA ARG A 127 -2.09 27.26 -5.53
C ARG A 127 -1.81 26.67 -4.13
N MET A 128 -2.84 26.45 -3.32
CA MET A 128 -2.69 25.87 -1.98
C MET A 128 -2.23 24.41 -2.01
N GLN A 129 -2.68 23.63 -3.00
CA GLN A 129 -2.22 22.27 -3.18
C GLN A 129 -0.74 22.24 -3.62
N TRP A 130 -0.30 23.18 -4.45
CA TRP A 130 1.12 23.34 -4.79
C TRP A 130 1.99 23.66 -3.58
N LEU A 131 1.50 24.53 -2.67
CA LEU A 131 2.19 24.80 -1.41
C LEU A 131 2.36 23.51 -0.58
N ALA A 132 1.30 22.70 -0.47
CA ALA A 132 1.36 21.42 0.21
C ALA A 132 2.37 20.44 -0.45
N VAL A 133 2.41 20.39 -1.78
CA VAL A 133 3.39 19.58 -2.53
C VAL A 133 4.82 20.03 -2.24
N ILE A 134 5.08 21.33 -2.27
CA ILE A 134 6.42 21.89 -2.01
C ILE A 134 6.86 21.56 -0.57
N LEU A 135 5.98 21.70 0.41
CA LEU A 135 6.28 21.36 1.80
C LEU A 135 6.58 19.84 1.95
N ALA A 136 5.80 18.98 1.28
CA ALA A 136 6.07 17.54 1.28
C ALA A 136 7.43 17.23 0.63
N ILE A 137 7.77 17.88 -0.47
CA ILE A 137 9.10 17.77 -1.10
C ILE A 137 10.19 18.19 -0.11
N CYS A 138 10.04 19.30 0.59
CA CYS A 138 11.01 19.73 1.60
C CYS A 138 11.22 18.66 2.68
N GLY A 139 10.13 18.07 3.19
CA GLY A 139 10.22 16.98 4.17
C GLY A 139 10.96 15.75 3.64
N VAL A 140 10.69 15.36 2.38
CA VAL A 140 11.39 14.24 1.74
C VAL A 140 12.87 14.57 1.51
N LEU A 141 13.20 15.79 1.10
CA LEU A 141 14.57 16.23 0.90
C LEU A 141 15.39 16.18 2.19
N VAL A 142 14.80 16.47 3.35
CA VAL A 142 15.48 16.31 4.66
C VAL A 142 15.88 14.84 4.86
N GLN A 143 14.99 13.89 4.58
CA GLN A 143 15.29 12.46 4.71
C GLN A 143 16.35 12.00 3.68
N LEU A 144 16.28 12.47 2.43
CA LEU A 144 17.26 12.17 1.40
C LEU A 144 18.65 12.69 1.76
N TRP A 145 18.71 13.90 2.29
CA TRP A 145 19.97 14.51 2.76
C TRP A 145 20.59 13.71 3.90
N THR A 146 19.78 13.31 4.88
CA THR A 146 20.24 12.50 6.01
C THR A 146 20.68 11.11 5.58
N PHE A 147 20.02 10.53 4.57
CA PHE A 147 20.39 9.22 4.03
C PHE A 147 21.76 9.25 3.31
N GLY A 148 22.10 10.33 2.62
CA GLY A 148 23.44 10.63 2.11
C GLY A 148 23.85 9.87 0.84
N SER A 149 22.99 9.02 0.25
CA SER A 149 23.25 8.28 -1.00
C SER A 149 21.98 8.17 -1.85
N LEU A 150 22.11 7.69 -3.10
CA LEU A 150 20.95 7.46 -3.96
C LEU A 150 20.15 6.26 -3.46
N PRO A 151 18.89 6.44 -3.01
CA PRO A 151 18.10 5.38 -2.41
C PRO A 151 17.40 4.52 -3.49
N ILE A 152 18.12 3.61 -4.12
CA ILE A 152 17.63 2.81 -5.26
C ILE A 152 16.44 1.92 -4.84
N ILE A 153 16.52 1.30 -3.67
CA ILE A 153 15.46 0.43 -3.14
C ILE A 153 14.21 1.26 -2.83
N ALA A 154 14.38 2.42 -2.20
CA ALA A 154 13.28 3.34 -1.92
C ALA A 154 12.57 3.80 -3.19
N LEU A 155 13.33 4.14 -4.22
CA LEU A 155 12.79 4.50 -5.54
C LEU A 155 12.06 3.32 -6.17
N GLY A 156 12.65 2.13 -6.15
CA GLY A 156 12.01 0.90 -6.65
C GLY A 156 10.67 0.63 -5.97
N LEU A 157 10.62 0.72 -4.65
CA LEU A 157 9.39 0.55 -3.86
C LEU A 157 8.36 1.64 -4.18
N ALA A 158 8.80 2.90 -4.24
CA ALA A 158 7.92 4.03 -4.51
C ALA A 158 7.30 3.94 -5.92
N PHE A 159 8.11 3.67 -6.94
CA PHE A 159 7.63 3.59 -8.31
C PHE A 159 6.74 2.38 -8.56
N THR A 160 7.12 1.19 -8.09
CA THR A 160 6.31 -0.03 -8.31
C THR A 160 4.93 0.09 -7.68
N PHE A 161 4.83 0.63 -6.46
CA PHE A 161 3.54 0.83 -5.80
C PHE A 161 2.72 1.96 -6.44
N ALA A 162 3.35 3.06 -6.85
CA ALA A 162 2.66 4.16 -7.52
C ALA A 162 2.13 3.73 -8.91
N PHE A 163 2.93 2.99 -9.69
CA PHE A 163 2.46 2.42 -10.95
C PHE A 163 1.35 1.40 -10.75
N TYR A 164 1.41 0.58 -9.70
CA TYR A 164 0.30 -0.30 -9.32
C TYR A 164 -0.99 0.50 -9.12
N GLY A 165 -0.96 1.57 -8.33
CA GLY A 165 -2.11 2.46 -8.12
C GLY A 165 -2.63 3.09 -9.41
N LEU A 166 -1.73 3.56 -10.28
CA LEU A 166 -2.08 4.11 -11.60
C LEU A 166 -2.76 3.09 -12.51
N VAL A 167 -2.19 1.88 -12.60
CA VAL A 167 -2.73 0.79 -13.42
C VAL A 167 -4.12 0.40 -12.92
N ARG A 168 -4.28 0.19 -11.61
CA ARG A 168 -5.58 -0.13 -10.99
C ARG A 168 -6.63 0.95 -11.26
N LYS A 169 -6.24 2.22 -11.19
CA LYS A 169 -7.12 3.34 -11.52
C LYS A 169 -7.55 3.34 -12.99
N LYS A 170 -6.62 3.09 -13.92
CA LYS A 170 -6.91 3.08 -15.36
C LYS A 170 -7.76 1.90 -15.81
N ILE A 171 -7.53 0.70 -15.25
CA ILE A 171 -8.32 -0.49 -15.59
C ILE A 171 -9.78 -0.33 -15.16
N ALA A 172 -10.01 0.41 -14.07
CA ALA A 172 -11.34 0.67 -13.50
C ALA A 172 -12.16 -0.62 -13.25
N VAL A 173 -11.50 -1.70 -12.86
CA VAL A 173 -12.13 -2.95 -12.44
C VAL A 173 -12.46 -2.87 -10.95
N GLU A 174 -13.57 -3.48 -10.55
CA GLU A 174 -13.95 -3.58 -9.14
C GLU A 174 -12.81 -4.13 -8.29
N ALA A 175 -12.63 -3.55 -7.09
CA ALA A 175 -11.52 -3.87 -6.21
C ALA A 175 -11.43 -5.37 -5.90
N GLN A 176 -12.57 -5.99 -5.59
CA GLN A 176 -12.64 -7.40 -5.18
C GLN A 176 -12.27 -8.34 -6.34
N THR A 177 -12.88 -8.17 -7.50
CA THR A 177 -12.60 -9.02 -8.67
C THR A 177 -11.16 -8.84 -9.17
N GLY A 178 -10.69 -7.60 -9.22
CA GLY A 178 -9.31 -7.33 -9.59
C GLY A 178 -8.31 -7.97 -8.64
N MET A 179 -8.56 -7.86 -7.32
CA MET A 179 -7.68 -8.46 -6.31
C MET A 179 -7.66 -9.99 -6.38
N LEU A 180 -8.81 -10.63 -6.65
CA LEU A 180 -8.85 -12.07 -6.87
C LEU A 180 -7.95 -12.49 -8.03
N ILE A 181 -8.02 -11.81 -9.18
CA ILE A 181 -7.21 -12.13 -10.35
C ILE A 181 -5.73 -11.87 -10.07
N GLU A 182 -5.38 -10.77 -9.40
CA GLU A 182 -4.00 -10.49 -9.00
C GLU A 182 -3.43 -11.59 -8.10
N THR A 183 -4.18 -12.03 -7.10
CA THR A 183 -3.76 -13.13 -6.22
C THR A 183 -3.69 -14.47 -6.96
N MET A 184 -4.56 -14.72 -7.95
CA MET A 184 -4.46 -15.90 -8.82
C MET A 184 -3.16 -15.93 -9.62
N TRP A 185 -2.70 -14.78 -10.13
CA TRP A 185 -1.42 -14.70 -10.85
C TRP A 185 -0.22 -14.94 -9.94
N LEU A 186 -0.28 -14.51 -8.68
CA LEU A 186 0.80 -14.67 -7.71
C LEU A 186 0.80 -16.05 -7.03
N LEU A 187 -0.34 -16.72 -6.96
CA LEU A 187 -0.53 -17.96 -6.22
C LEU A 187 0.44 -19.09 -6.64
N PRO A 188 0.68 -19.38 -7.95
CA PRO A 188 1.59 -20.44 -8.33
C PRO A 188 3.02 -20.22 -7.82
N VAL A 189 3.51 -18.97 -7.90
CA VAL A 189 4.86 -18.63 -7.43
C VAL A 189 4.95 -18.77 -5.91
N ALA A 190 3.96 -18.29 -5.17
CA ALA A 190 3.90 -18.43 -3.73
C ALA A 190 3.79 -19.89 -3.29
N ALA A 191 2.98 -20.70 -3.96
CA ALA A 191 2.84 -22.12 -3.65
C ALA A 191 4.14 -22.90 -3.93
N ILE A 192 4.78 -22.67 -5.07
CA ILE A 192 6.05 -23.30 -5.40
C ILE A 192 7.10 -22.94 -4.34
N TYR A 193 7.18 -21.67 -3.97
CA TYR A 193 8.13 -21.24 -2.95
C TYR A 193 7.89 -21.96 -1.61
N LEU A 194 6.67 -21.96 -1.11
CA LEU A 194 6.34 -22.53 0.20
C LEU A 194 6.54 -24.05 0.25
N PHE A 195 6.16 -24.76 -0.81
CA PHE A 195 6.17 -26.24 -0.81
C PHE A 195 7.45 -26.86 -1.35
N ALA A 196 8.26 -26.12 -2.12
CA ALA A 196 9.45 -26.67 -2.77
C ALA A 196 10.77 -26.00 -2.36
N ILE A 197 10.74 -24.78 -1.81
CA ILE A 197 11.94 -23.99 -1.53
C ILE A 197 12.07 -23.64 -0.04
N ALA A 198 10.97 -23.32 0.63
CA ALA A 198 11.01 -22.95 2.04
C ALA A 198 11.41 -24.14 2.93
N ASP A 199 12.45 -23.95 3.73
CA ASP A 199 13.03 -24.99 4.61
C ASP A 199 13.37 -24.41 5.98
N SER A 200 12.42 -23.71 6.61
CA SER A 200 12.57 -23.23 7.98
C SER A 200 11.76 -24.07 8.95
N SER A 201 11.99 -23.89 10.24
CA SER A 201 11.23 -24.55 11.30
C SER A 201 9.73 -24.19 11.28
N THR A 202 9.33 -23.10 10.58
CA THR A 202 7.96 -22.60 10.50
C THR A 202 7.29 -22.85 9.14
N SER A 203 8.02 -23.42 8.16
CA SER A 203 7.51 -23.65 6.80
C SER A 203 6.39 -24.69 6.73
N HIS A 204 6.34 -25.63 7.68
CA HIS A 204 5.34 -26.70 7.71
C HIS A 204 4.21 -26.41 8.70
N MET A 205 3.07 -25.96 8.23
CA MET A 205 1.90 -25.65 9.06
C MET A 205 1.43 -26.85 9.94
N GLY A 206 1.67 -28.07 9.50
CA GLY A 206 1.32 -29.27 10.29
C GLY A 206 2.17 -29.47 11.55
N GLN A 207 3.31 -28.82 11.65
CA GLN A 207 4.23 -28.88 12.80
C GLN A 207 4.16 -27.63 13.68
N ASN A 208 3.54 -26.56 13.18
CA ASN A 208 3.42 -25.30 13.88
C ASN A 208 2.35 -25.35 14.99
N PRO A 209 2.51 -24.58 16.08
CA PRO A 209 1.44 -24.34 17.03
C PRO A 209 0.21 -23.72 16.33
N MET A 210 -1.00 -24.06 16.79
CA MET A 210 -2.23 -23.51 16.23
C MET A 210 -2.27 -21.98 16.25
N SER A 211 -1.71 -21.35 17.28
CA SER A 211 -1.63 -19.90 17.40
C SER A 211 -0.82 -19.26 16.25
N LEU A 212 0.31 -19.87 15.88
CA LEU A 212 1.12 -19.40 14.74
C LEU A 212 0.36 -19.59 13.43
N ASN A 213 -0.26 -20.74 13.22
CA ASN A 213 -1.03 -20.99 12.00
C ASN A 213 -2.17 -19.99 11.83
N LEU A 214 -2.89 -19.65 12.91
CA LEU A 214 -3.94 -18.62 12.86
C LEU A 214 -3.37 -17.23 12.52
N LEU A 215 -2.21 -16.87 13.04
CA LEU A 215 -1.53 -15.63 12.67
C LEU A 215 -1.11 -15.64 11.20
N LEU A 216 -0.55 -16.74 10.69
CA LEU A 216 -0.15 -16.85 9.28
C LEU A 216 -1.37 -16.77 8.33
N ILE A 217 -2.50 -17.39 8.70
CA ILE A 217 -3.76 -17.26 7.97
C ILE A 217 -4.26 -15.80 8.00
N ALA A 218 -4.21 -15.17 9.18
CA ALA A 218 -4.60 -13.78 9.33
C ALA A 218 -3.75 -12.81 8.50
N ALA A 219 -2.51 -13.18 8.14
CA ALA A 219 -1.66 -12.39 7.25
C ALA A 219 -2.31 -12.11 5.90
N GLY A 220 -3.10 -13.04 5.37
CA GLY A 220 -3.91 -12.83 4.16
C GLY A 220 -4.92 -11.71 4.34
N ILE A 221 -5.66 -11.71 5.44
CA ILE A 221 -6.69 -10.68 5.74
C ILE A 221 -6.04 -9.31 5.96
N VAL A 222 -5.00 -9.26 6.79
CA VAL A 222 -4.25 -8.02 7.11
C VAL A 222 -3.63 -7.39 5.85
N THR A 223 -3.31 -8.20 4.86
CA THR A 223 -2.80 -7.73 3.56
C THR A 223 -3.93 -7.31 2.63
N THR A 224 -4.96 -8.13 2.51
CA THR A 224 -6.02 -7.97 1.49
C THR A 224 -6.96 -6.84 1.81
N VAL A 225 -7.39 -6.69 3.06
CA VAL A 225 -8.37 -5.67 3.43
C VAL A 225 -7.89 -4.25 3.14
N PRO A 226 -6.69 -3.81 3.56
CA PRO A 226 -6.22 -2.47 3.22
C PRO A 226 -5.97 -2.30 1.73
N LEU A 227 -5.52 -3.34 1.02
CA LEU A 227 -5.30 -3.26 -0.41
C LEU A 227 -6.61 -3.16 -1.21
N LEU A 228 -7.68 -3.83 -0.77
CA LEU A 228 -9.04 -3.64 -1.30
C LEU A 228 -9.53 -2.22 -1.08
N CYS A 229 -9.35 -1.69 0.13
CA CYS A 229 -9.70 -0.31 0.45
C CYS A 229 -8.91 0.68 -0.42
N PHE A 230 -7.61 0.46 -0.59
CA PHE A 230 -6.75 1.28 -1.45
C PHE A 230 -7.20 1.27 -2.91
N THR A 231 -7.40 0.10 -3.49
CA THR A 231 -7.81 -0.03 -4.90
C THR A 231 -9.20 0.54 -5.15
N ALA A 232 -10.12 0.36 -4.21
CA ALA A 232 -11.44 0.98 -4.26
C ALA A 232 -11.37 2.52 -4.09
N ALA A 233 -10.45 3.03 -3.28
CA ALA A 233 -10.20 4.46 -3.17
C ALA A 233 -9.56 5.03 -4.45
N ALA A 234 -8.60 4.30 -5.06
CA ALA A 234 -7.90 4.72 -6.28
C ALA A 234 -8.86 4.96 -7.46
N THR A 235 -9.93 4.18 -7.57
CA THR A 235 -10.96 4.39 -8.61
C THR A 235 -11.87 5.59 -8.33
N ARG A 236 -11.97 6.05 -7.06
CA ARG A 236 -12.88 7.10 -6.59
C ARG A 236 -12.21 8.43 -6.28
N LEU A 237 -10.89 8.45 -6.14
CA LEU A 237 -10.13 9.66 -5.81
C LEU A 237 -9.14 10.00 -6.92
N ARG A 238 -8.68 11.25 -6.92
CA ARG A 238 -7.49 11.64 -7.68
C ARG A 238 -6.28 10.90 -7.12
N LEU A 239 -5.35 10.51 -8.00
CA LEU A 239 -4.15 9.79 -7.59
C LEU A 239 -3.27 10.64 -6.65
N SER A 240 -3.22 11.94 -6.90
CA SER A 240 -2.57 12.91 -6.02
C SER A 240 -3.19 13.00 -4.63
N THR A 241 -4.53 12.99 -4.55
CA THR A 241 -5.24 12.98 -3.25
C THR A 241 -4.92 11.71 -2.47
N LEU A 242 -4.93 10.57 -3.15
CA LEU A 242 -4.57 9.28 -2.57
C LEU A 242 -3.11 9.29 -2.07
N GLY A 243 -2.19 9.92 -2.82
CA GLY A 243 -0.81 10.10 -2.42
C GLY A 243 -0.67 10.91 -1.13
N PHE A 244 -1.38 12.02 -0.96
CA PHE A 244 -1.35 12.78 0.30
C PHE A 244 -1.87 11.97 1.49
N PHE A 245 -2.96 11.23 1.34
CA PHE A 245 -3.46 10.36 2.42
C PHE A 245 -2.48 9.25 2.80
N GLN A 246 -1.60 8.85 1.91
CA GLN A 246 -0.59 7.84 2.19
C GLN A 246 0.37 8.24 3.32
N TYR A 247 0.61 9.52 3.57
CA TYR A 247 1.42 9.99 4.70
C TYR A 247 0.83 9.65 6.08
N ILE A 248 -0.44 9.25 6.14
CA ILE A 248 -1.08 8.77 7.38
C ILE A 248 -0.39 7.50 7.88
N GLY A 249 -0.02 6.57 6.99
CA GLY A 249 0.67 5.35 7.35
C GLY A 249 1.98 5.60 8.13
N PRO A 250 2.98 6.26 7.52
CA PRO A 250 4.21 6.63 8.21
C PRO A 250 3.99 7.46 9.49
N THR A 251 2.98 8.34 9.51
CA THR A 251 2.63 9.12 10.70
C THR A 251 2.20 8.22 11.85
N LEU A 252 1.32 7.25 11.60
CA LEU A 252 0.87 6.30 12.62
C LEU A 252 2.00 5.38 13.09
N MET A 253 2.85 4.91 12.17
CA MET A 253 4.04 4.12 12.51
C MET A 253 4.99 4.92 13.41
N PHE A 254 5.22 6.19 13.09
CA PHE A 254 6.04 7.09 13.91
C PHE A 254 5.44 7.28 15.31
N LEU A 255 4.14 7.56 15.39
CA LEU A 255 3.45 7.72 16.67
C LEU A 255 3.54 6.43 17.51
N LEU A 256 3.33 5.26 16.90
CA LEU A 256 3.47 3.96 17.55
C LEU A 256 4.89 3.76 18.09
N ALA A 257 5.91 4.05 17.29
CA ALA A 257 7.31 3.91 17.69
C ALA A 257 7.64 4.78 18.92
N VAL A 258 7.20 6.03 18.90
CA VAL A 258 7.49 6.98 19.99
C VAL A 258 6.66 6.69 21.25
N THR A 259 5.34 6.43 21.11
CA THR A 259 4.43 6.35 22.26
C THR A 259 4.40 4.96 22.90
N PHE A 260 4.43 3.89 22.11
CA PHE A 260 4.31 2.51 22.61
C PHE A 260 5.66 1.80 22.73
N TYR A 261 6.59 2.08 21.82
CA TYR A 261 7.91 1.44 21.84
C TYR A 261 9.00 2.29 22.48
N GLY A 262 8.67 3.54 22.88
CA GLY A 262 9.62 4.43 23.59
C GLY A 262 10.83 4.86 22.76
N GLU A 263 10.73 4.75 21.41
CA GLU A 263 11.82 5.17 20.53
C GLU A 263 11.99 6.69 20.57
N LYS A 264 13.22 7.16 20.66
CA LYS A 264 13.55 8.60 20.61
C LYS A 264 13.75 9.00 19.14
N PRO A 265 12.90 9.83 18.54
CA PRO A 265 13.07 10.26 17.17
C PRO A 265 14.27 11.21 17.04
N GLY A 266 15.04 11.03 15.96
CA GLY A 266 16.08 11.99 15.58
C GLY A 266 15.47 13.33 15.13
N ALA A 267 16.27 14.39 15.19
CA ALA A 267 15.84 15.73 14.77
C ALA A 267 15.39 15.78 13.29
N ASP A 268 16.05 15.01 12.43
CA ASP A 268 15.70 14.85 11.01
C ASP A 268 14.28 14.32 10.81
N LYS A 269 13.89 13.28 11.55
CA LYS A 269 12.52 12.72 11.52
C LYS A 269 11.49 13.72 12.01
N MET A 270 11.78 14.44 13.12
CA MET A 270 10.90 15.47 13.64
C MET A 270 10.64 16.59 12.64
N VAL A 271 11.69 17.08 11.98
CA VAL A 271 11.58 18.12 10.94
C VAL A 271 10.79 17.61 9.75
N THR A 272 11.07 16.39 9.27
CA THR A 272 10.33 15.76 8.17
C THR A 272 8.84 15.66 8.45
N PHE A 273 8.47 15.14 9.63
CA PHE A 273 7.07 15.01 9.99
C PHE A 273 6.38 16.36 10.19
N ALA A 274 7.10 17.37 10.70
CA ALA A 274 6.56 18.74 10.79
C ALA A 274 6.19 19.27 9.40
N PHE A 275 7.06 19.14 8.40
CA PHE A 275 6.74 19.52 7.01
C PHE A 275 5.54 18.75 6.45
N ILE A 276 5.51 17.44 6.65
CA ILE A 276 4.45 16.56 6.14
C ILE A 276 3.11 16.89 6.79
N TRP A 277 3.05 17.09 8.11
CA TRP A 277 1.81 17.41 8.81
C TRP A 277 1.26 18.78 8.41
N VAL A 278 2.12 19.78 8.23
CA VAL A 278 1.69 21.08 7.70
C VAL A 278 1.19 20.95 6.27
N ALA A 279 1.87 20.17 5.42
CA ALA A 279 1.44 19.90 4.05
C ALA A 279 0.05 19.21 4.03
N LEU A 280 -0.17 18.20 4.86
CA LEU A 280 -1.46 17.51 5.00
C LEU A 280 -2.56 18.47 5.48
N ALA A 281 -2.28 19.29 6.49
CA ALA A 281 -3.24 20.26 7.00
C ALA A 281 -3.67 21.26 5.91
N ILE A 282 -2.72 21.80 5.16
CA ILE A 282 -3.00 22.72 4.03
C ILE A 282 -3.84 22.01 2.96
N PHE A 283 -3.48 20.79 2.59
CA PHE A 283 -4.19 20.03 1.56
C PHE A 283 -5.64 19.74 1.98
N VAL A 284 -5.86 19.32 3.22
CA VAL A 284 -7.20 19.02 3.76
C VAL A 284 -8.03 20.31 3.87
N MET A 285 -7.45 21.39 4.37
CA MET A 285 -8.14 22.68 4.46
C MET A 285 -8.57 23.20 3.08
N ASP A 286 -7.71 23.11 2.07
CA ASP A 286 -8.04 23.48 0.69
C ASP A 286 -9.19 22.63 0.12
N ALA A 287 -9.18 21.33 0.41
CA ALA A 287 -10.24 20.41 -0.02
C ALA A 287 -11.58 20.78 0.62
N ILE A 288 -11.63 21.02 1.95
CA ILE A 288 -12.82 21.41 2.68
C ILE A 288 -13.35 22.77 2.21
N TYR A 289 -12.47 23.76 2.07
CA TYR A 289 -12.85 25.10 1.60
C TYR A 289 -13.48 25.07 0.21
N THR A 290 -12.90 24.29 -0.69
CA THR A 290 -13.43 24.16 -2.06
C THR A 290 -14.77 23.44 -2.11
N GLN A 291 -14.98 22.45 -1.22
CA GLN A 291 -16.26 21.74 -1.15
C GLN A 291 -17.37 22.66 -0.65
N ARG A 292 -17.10 23.48 0.37
CA ARG A 292 -18.08 24.46 0.90
C ARG A 292 -18.45 25.58 -0.09
N ARG A 293 -17.57 25.89 -1.05
CA ARG A 293 -17.88 26.89 -2.10
C ARG A 293 -18.74 26.33 -3.25
N LYS A 294 -18.89 25.02 -3.35
CA LYS A 294 -19.67 24.35 -4.39
C LYS A 294 -21.06 23.90 -3.91
N SER A 295 -21.27 23.87 -2.60
CA SER A 295 -22.58 23.70 -1.95
C SER A 295 -23.22 25.05 -1.69
#